data_f7f7e3da70f973a4cab6b43a4d19bc7e
#
_entry.id   f7f7e3da70f973a4cab6b43a4d19bc7e
#
_cell.length_a   1.000
_cell.length_b   1.000
_cell.length_c   1.000
_cell.angle_alpha   90.00
_cell.angle_beta   90.00
_cell.angle_gamma   90.00
#
_symmetry.space_group_name_H-M   'P 1'
#
loop_
_entity.id
_entity.type
_entity.pdbx_description
1 polymer ?
#
loop_
_entity_poly.entity_id
_entity_poly.type
_entity_poly.pdbx_seq_one_letter_code
_entity_poly.pdbx_strand_id
1 'polypeptide(L)'
;MSDMQDYASSLSNTDSRKFETFSYLPSMSNDEIRKQIDYIVSKGWNPSIEHTEPQNATGAYWYMWKLPMFGETDVDTILAECEACHNAHPNNHVRLLGLDNYAQCAGASMVIYRGNPA
;
A
#
# COMPACT_ATOMS: atom_id res chain seq x y z
N MET A 1 14.95 1.75 -15.28
CA MET A 1 14.59 1.03 -15.26
C MET A 1 14.38 0.21 -15.66
N SER A 2 14.33 -0.28 -15.71
CA SER A 2 14.05 -1.03 -16.00
C SER A 2 13.66 -1.79 -15.94
N ASP A 3 13.65 -1.63 -15.88
CA ASP A 3 13.28 -2.65 -15.58
C ASP A 3 12.01 -3.06 -15.76
N MET A 4 11.44 -2.87 -16.72
CA MET A 4 10.21 -3.45 -17.13
C MET A 4 10.37 -4.94 -17.14
N GLN A 5 10.14 -5.51 -16.03
CA GLN A 5 10.46 -6.91 -15.83
C GLN A 5 9.62 -7.84 -16.65
N ASP A 6 8.50 -7.36 -17.13
CA ASP A 6 7.65 -8.14 -17.99
C ASP A 6 8.34 -8.56 -19.28
N TYR A 7 9.47 -7.96 -19.62
CA TYR A 7 10.23 -8.42 -20.77
C TYR A 7 10.76 -9.82 -20.60
N ALA A 8 10.90 -10.29 -19.39
CA ALA A 8 11.28 -11.65 -19.14
C ALA A 8 10.14 -12.63 -19.33
N SER A 9 8.93 -12.14 -19.49
CA SER A 9 7.74 -12.97 -19.62
C SER A 9 7.50 -13.33 -21.06
N SER A 10 6.93 -14.53 -21.29
CA SER A 10 6.48 -14.91 -22.61
C SER A 10 5.13 -14.29 -22.89
N LEU A 11 5.03 -13.57 -23.98
CA LEU A 11 3.75 -12.94 -24.35
C LEU A 11 2.71 -13.96 -24.76
N SER A 12 3.12 -15.16 -25.17
CA SER A 12 2.19 -16.20 -25.54
C SER A 12 1.73 -17.04 -24.37
N ASN A 13 2.37 -16.91 -23.21
CA ASN A 13 2.02 -17.66 -22.03
C ASN A 13 1.60 -16.69 -20.94
N THR A 14 0.29 -16.57 -20.70
CA THR A 14 -0.21 -15.63 -19.71
C THR A 14 0.23 -15.95 -18.30
N ASP A 15 0.50 -17.22 -18.01
CA ASP A 15 0.98 -17.59 -16.67
C ASP A 15 2.37 -17.04 -16.38
N SER A 16 3.21 -16.92 -17.40
CA SER A 16 4.56 -16.40 -17.22
C SER A 16 4.57 -14.88 -17.05
N ARG A 17 3.43 -14.22 -17.26
CA ARG A 17 3.32 -12.78 -17.10
C ARG A 17 2.81 -12.37 -15.74
N LYS A 18 2.92 -13.25 -14.76
CA LYS A 18 2.59 -12.94 -13.38
C LYS A 18 3.71 -12.12 -12.78
N PHE A 19 3.44 -10.87 -12.54
CA PHE A 19 4.37 -9.99 -11.87
C PHE A 19 3.57 -9.03 -10.99
N GLU A 20 4.22 -8.54 -9.96
CA GLU A 20 3.56 -7.64 -9.04
C GLU A 20 3.42 -6.27 -9.66
N THR A 21 2.20 -5.77 -9.71
CA THR A 21 1.95 -4.41 -10.19
C THR A 21 2.79 -3.40 -9.43
N PHE A 22 2.93 -3.62 -8.13
CA PHE A 22 3.63 -2.67 -7.25
C PHE A 22 5.13 -2.65 -7.49
N SER A 23 5.69 -3.67 -8.14
CA SER A 23 7.14 -3.73 -8.38
C SER A 23 7.64 -2.62 -9.28
N TYR A 24 6.74 -2.03 -10.06
CA TYR A 24 7.11 -0.97 -10.99
C TYR A 24 6.90 0.42 -10.42
N LEU A 25 6.33 0.52 -9.23
CA LEU A 25 6.02 1.80 -8.64
C LEU A 25 7.10 2.18 -7.63
N PRO A 26 7.61 3.40 -7.67
CA PRO A 26 8.54 3.85 -6.64
C PRO A 26 7.80 4.05 -5.33
N SER A 27 8.55 4.02 -4.23
CA SER A 27 7.99 4.42 -2.95
C SER A 27 7.60 5.90 -3.00
N MET A 28 6.52 6.23 -2.34
CA MET A 28 6.03 7.60 -2.32
C MET A 28 6.86 8.44 -1.34
N SER A 29 7.06 9.70 -1.68
CA SER A 29 7.68 10.64 -0.77
C SER A 29 6.70 10.97 0.36
N ASN A 30 7.24 11.53 1.46
CA ASN A 30 6.37 11.94 2.57
C ASN A 30 5.31 12.95 2.15
N ASP A 31 5.64 13.85 1.25
CA ASP A 31 4.66 14.83 0.76
C ASP A 31 3.54 14.16 -0.02
N GLU A 32 3.89 13.17 -0.84
CA GLU A 32 2.89 12.42 -1.59
C GLU A 32 2.00 11.60 -0.68
N ILE A 33 2.58 10.97 0.33
CA ILE A 33 1.81 10.21 1.31
C ILE A 33 0.87 11.15 2.07
N ARG A 34 1.33 12.33 2.45
CA ARG A 34 0.49 13.32 3.13
C ARG A 34 -0.70 13.71 2.28
N LYS A 35 -0.51 13.90 0.99
CA LYS A 35 -1.60 14.25 0.09
C LYS A 35 -2.65 13.15 0.06
N GLN A 36 -2.22 11.89 0.06
CA GLN A 36 -3.16 10.77 0.06
C GLN A 36 -3.89 10.67 1.39
N ILE A 37 -3.20 10.92 2.51
CA ILE A 37 -3.84 10.95 3.81
C ILE A 37 -4.88 12.05 3.86
N ASP A 38 -4.54 13.24 3.37
CA ASP A 38 -5.49 14.36 3.32
C ASP A 38 -6.72 14.00 2.50
N TYR A 39 -6.53 13.31 1.40
CA TYR A 39 -7.64 12.89 0.57
C TYR A 39 -8.57 11.93 1.34
N ILE A 40 -7.99 10.94 2.00
CA ILE A 40 -8.76 9.98 2.79
C ILE A 40 -9.54 10.67 3.90
N VAL A 41 -8.87 11.56 4.61
CA VAL A 41 -9.50 12.32 5.70
C VAL A 41 -10.63 13.21 5.17
N SER A 42 -10.40 13.85 4.02
CA SER A 42 -11.40 14.75 3.43
C SER A 42 -12.66 14.00 3.00
N LYS A 43 -12.53 12.73 2.69
CA LYS A 43 -13.68 11.89 2.33
C LYS A 43 -14.41 11.31 3.53
N GLY A 44 -13.87 11.51 4.72
CA GLY A 44 -14.45 10.93 5.93
C GLY A 44 -14.22 9.44 6.06
N TRP A 45 -13.28 8.90 5.33
CA TRP A 45 -12.93 7.48 5.41
C TRP A 45 -11.98 7.23 6.56
N ASN A 46 -12.00 6.00 7.06
CA ASN A 46 -11.11 5.61 8.16
C ASN A 46 -9.80 5.07 7.61
N PRO A 47 -8.65 5.63 8.04
CA PRO A 47 -7.37 5.12 7.58
C PRO A 47 -7.09 3.73 8.12
N SER A 48 -6.52 2.88 7.29
CA SER A 48 -6.05 1.55 7.69
C SER A 48 -4.72 1.28 7.03
N ILE A 49 -3.83 0.60 7.74
CA ILE A 49 -2.48 0.33 7.25
C ILE A 49 -2.28 -1.17 7.23
N GLU A 50 -1.81 -1.67 6.10
CA GLU A 50 -1.56 -3.10 5.91
C GLU A 50 -0.18 -3.30 5.32
N HIS A 51 0.38 -4.48 5.55
CA HIS A 51 1.70 -4.80 5.02
C HIS A 51 1.76 -6.27 4.62
N THR A 52 2.65 -6.60 3.71
CA THR A 52 2.90 -7.98 3.35
C THR A 52 4.27 -8.11 2.68
N GLU A 53 4.81 -9.31 2.68
CA GLU A 53 6.05 -9.60 1.96
C GLU A 53 5.82 -9.41 0.46
N PRO A 54 6.81 -8.90 -0.29
CA PRO A 54 6.63 -8.65 -1.72
C PRO A 54 6.12 -9.86 -2.51
N GLN A 55 6.58 -11.06 -2.17
CA GLN A 55 6.17 -12.26 -2.89
C GLN A 55 4.72 -12.61 -2.66
N ASN A 56 4.08 -12.05 -1.64
CA ASN A 56 2.68 -12.31 -1.31
C ASN A 56 1.76 -11.14 -1.66
N ALA A 57 2.30 -10.10 -2.29
CA ALA A 57 1.56 -8.86 -2.52
C ALA A 57 0.37 -9.03 -3.46
N THR A 58 0.40 -10.04 -4.32
CA THR A 58 -0.72 -10.32 -5.23
C THR A 58 -1.83 -11.11 -4.57
N GLY A 59 -1.61 -11.59 -3.35
CA GLY A 59 -2.64 -12.32 -2.61
C GLY A 59 -3.73 -11.39 -2.09
N ALA A 60 -4.86 -11.99 -1.75
CA ALA A 60 -6.01 -11.24 -1.28
C ALA A 60 -5.83 -10.71 0.14
N TYR A 61 -4.95 -11.31 0.91
CA TYR A 61 -4.83 -11.02 2.34
C TYR A 61 -3.47 -10.41 2.63
N TRP A 62 -3.52 -9.19 3.19
CA TRP A 62 -2.36 -8.52 3.75
C TRP A 62 -2.53 -8.50 5.27
N TYR A 63 -1.44 -8.38 5.99
CA TYR A 63 -1.49 -8.27 7.44
C TYR A 63 -1.88 -6.86 7.84
N MET A 64 -2.79 -6.75 8.80
CA MET A 64 -3.10 -5.43 9.37
C MET A 64 -1.95 -4.99 10.26
N TRP A 65 -1.56 -3.73 10.14
CA TRP A 65 -0.57 -3.16 11.05
C TRP A 65 -1.17 -3.00 12.45
N LYS A 66 -2.34 -2.45 12.49
CA LYS A 66 -3.16 -2.28 13.68
C LYS A 66 -4.60 -2.25 13.21
N LEU A 67 -5.53 -2.13 14.13
CA LEU A 67 -6.91 -1.91 13.72
C LEU A 67 -7.03 -0.61 12.94
N PRO A 68 -8.04 -0.48 12.07
CA PRO A 68 -8.28 0.78 11.39
C PRO A 68 -8.39 1.94 12.37
N MET A 69 -7.92 3.10 11.96
CA MET A 69 -7.87 4.29 12.81
C MET A 69 -9.20 5.03 12.71
N PHE A 70 -10.20 4.49 13.38
CA PHE A 70 -11.58 4.98 13.27
C PHE A 70 -11.67 6.43 13.71
N GLY A 71 -12.19 7.28 12.82
CA GLY A 71 -12.40 8.69 13.13
C GLY A 71 -11.15 9.54 13.19
N GLU A 72 -9.98 8.98 12.86
CA GLU A 72 -8.75 9.75 12.92
C GLU A 72 -8.69 10.77 11.80
N THR A 73 -8.39 12.02 12.15
CA THR A 73 -8.29 13.11 11.18
C THR A 73 -6.91 13.80 11.22
N ASP A 74 -6.06 13.46 12.15
CA ASP A 74 -4.75 14.08 12.27
C ASP A 74 -3.79 13.43 11.28
N VAL A 75 -3.41 14.18 10.26
CA VAL A 75 -2.52 13.70 9.20
C VAL A 75 -1.17 13.26 9.77
N ASP A 76 -0.64 13.99 10.74
CA ASP A 76 0.65 13.64 11.32
C ASP A 76 0.60 12.31 12.09
N THR A 77 -0.49 12.06 12.79
CA THR A 77 -0.67 10.79 13.49
C THR A 77 -0.74 9.63 12.51
N ILE A 78 -1.48 9.80 11.44
CA ILE A 78 -1.62 8.76 10.41
C ILE A 78 -0.27 8.51 9.72
N LEU A 79 0.44 9.58 9.37
CA LEU A 79 1.74 9.44 8.75
C LEU A 79 2.73 8.74 9.67
N ALA A 80 2.71 9.07 10.96
CA ALA A 80 3.58 8.42 11.93
C ALA A 80 3.33 6.91 12.01
N GLU A 81 2.08 6.48 11.92
CA GLU A 81 1.77 5.06 11.92
C GLU A 81 2.24 4.38 10.63
N CYS A 82 2.12 5.06 9.50
CA CYS A 82 2.65 4.53 8.25
C CYS A 82 4.16 4.32 8.33
N GLU A 83 4.87 5.30 8.88
CA GLU A 83 6.31 5.21 9.06
C GLU A 83 6.68 4.12 10.05
N ALA A 84 5.91 3.98 11.12
CA ALA A 84 6.16 2.95 12.12
C ALA A 84 6.04 1.54 11.52
N CYS A 85 5.04 1.33 10.69
CA CYS A 85 4.86 0.07 10.00
C CYS A 85 6.03 -0.22 9.07
N HIS A 86 6.44 0.77 8.29
CA HIS A 86 7.56 0.63 7.38
C HIS A 86 8.86 0.31 8.13
N ASN A 87 9.09 0.98 9.25
CA ASN A 87 10.30 0.77 10.04
C ASN A 87 10.31 -0.59 10.72
N ALA A 88 9.15 -1.08 11.13
CA ALA A 88 9.05 -2.40 11.74
C ALA A 88 9.19 -3.52 10.72
N HIS A 89 8.78 -3.27 9.48
CA HIS A 89 8.80 -4.26 8.41
C HIS A 89 9.40 -3.66 7.15
N PRO A 90 10.71 -3.33 7.15
CA PRO A 90 11.31 -2.58 6.06
C PRO A 90 11.35 -3.32 4.73
N ASN A 91 11.22 -4.65 4.76
CA ASN A 91 11.23 -5.45 3.55
C ASN A 91 9.83 -5.73 3.01
N ASN A 92 8.80 -5.25 3.69
CA ASN A 92 7.42 -5.47 3.27
C ASN A 92 6.91 -4.27 2.49
N HIS A 93 5.99 -4.55 1.58
CA HIS A 93 5.16 -3.48 1.03
C HIS A 93 4.22 -2.99 2.12
N VAL A 94 4.00 -1.71 2.16
CA VAL A 94 3.03 -1.08 3.06
C VAL A 94 2.01 -0.35 2.22
N ARG A 95 0.74 -0.58 2.47
CA ARG A 95 -0.32 0.14 1.78
C ARG A 95 -1.22 0.86 2.77
N LEU A 96 -1.73 1.99 2.31
CA LEU A 96 -2.67 2.81 3.06
C LEU A 96 -4.03 2.66 2.41
N LEU A 97 -5.05 2.42 3.23
CA LEU A 97 -6.42 2.30 2.76
C LEU A 97 -7.28 3.35 3.44
N GLY A 98 -8.30 3.80 2.72
CA GLY A 98 -9.35 4.60 3.30
C GLY A 98 -10.62 3.77 3.29
N LEU A 99 -11.08 3.36 4.46
CA LEU A 99 -12.24 2.49 4.58
C LEU A 99 -13.51 3.31 4.69
N ASP A 100 -14.42 3.08 3.76
CA ASP A 100 -15.72 3.73 3.74
C ASP A 100 -16.70 2.86 4.51
N ASN A 101 -16.98 3.24 5.75
CA ASN A 101 -17.89 2.47 6.59
C ASN A 101 -19.30 2.45 6.04
N TYR A 102 -19.70 3.53 5.38
CA TYR A 102 -21.05 3.61 4.83
C TYR A 102 -21.27 2.62 3.71
N ALA A 103 -20.31 2.55 2.79
CA ALA A 103 -20.35 1.61 1.70
C ALA A 103 -19.77 0.24 2.09
N GLN A 104 -19.11 0.15 3.23
CA GLN A 104 -18.47 -1.05 3.75
C GLN A 104 -17.44 -1.63 2.80
N CYS A 105 -16.64 -0.74 2.23
CA CYS A 105 -15.58 -1.13 1.30
C CYS A 105 -14.42 -0.14 1.41
N ALA A 106 -13.32 -0.47 0.75
CA ALA A 106 -12.20 0.45 0.65
C ALA A 106 -12.51 1.47 -0.43
N GLY A 107 -12.57 2.75 -0.04
CA GLY A 107 -12.75 3.84 -0.99
C GLY A 107 -11.46 4.22 -1.68
N ALA A 108 -10.33 3.96 -1.04
CA ALA A 108 -9.01 4.18 -1.61
C ALA A 108 -8.06 3.12 -1.08
N SER A 109 -7.08 2.75 -1.90
CA SER A 109 -6.06 1.79 -1.50
C SER A 109 -4.82 2.06 -2.35
N MET A 110 -3.68 2.25 -1.69
CA MET A 110 -2.44 2.56 -2.41
C MET A 110 -1.24 2.06 -1.64
N VAL A 111 -0.25 1.57 -2.37
CA VAL A 111 1.02 1.18 -1.77
C VAL A 111 1.85 2.44 -1.58
N ILE A 112 2.19 2.74 -0.33
CA ILE A 112 2.94 3.93 0.01
C ILE A 112 4.43 3.66 0.19
N TYR A 113 4.78 2.47 0.66
CA TYR A 113 6.17 2.03 0.74
C TYR A 113 6.31 0.70 0.02
N ARG A 114 7.31 0.61 -0.82
CA ARG A 114 7.60 -0.63 -1.52
C ARG A 114 8.71 -1.36 -0.78
N GLY A 115 8.45 -2.62 -0.42
CA GLY A 115 9.45 -3.42 0.27
C GLY A 115 10.54 -3.90 -0.67
N ASN A 116 11.69 -4.20 -0.09
CA ASN A 116 12.79 -4.79 -0.83
C ASN A 116 12.63 -6.31 -0.81
N PRO A 117 12.69 -6.98 -1.98
CA PRO A 117 12.67 -8.44 -1.97
C PRO A 117 13.90 -8.97 -1.26
N ALA A 118 13.71 -10.04 -0.54
CA ALA A 118 14.79 -10.68 0.20
C ALA A 118 15.82 -11.29 -0.75
#